data_c6ac2fd28bebb94b3248075b26e72cad
#
_entry.id   c6ac2fd28bebb94b3248075b26e72cad
#
_cell.length_a   1.000
_cell.length_b   1.000
_cell.length_c   1.000
_cell.angle_alpha   90.00
_cell.angle_beta   90.00
_cell.angle_gamma   90.00
#
_symmetry.space_group_name_H-M   'P 1'
#
loop_
_entity.id
_entity.type
_entity.pdbx_description
1 polymer ?
#
loop_
_entity_poly.entity_id
_entity_poly.type
_entity_poly.pdbx_seq_one_letter_code
_entity_poly.pdbx_strand_id
1 'polypeptide(L)'
;AEAEGTNLLTLKSMCRQAIDQCVMGCKASEFYLVVSGRNNFRKTLYPNYKGNRGAKPPLYTPLSEAMKEMYAERWYQHDQLEADDLLGIISTNGKVEKPIICSIDKDMLSVPGWHYNWDKDDWPTHVSQEEADYNWLVQLLMGDSTDCIEGMKGIGKVKAEKLIKKYRNPELSVPEQAKYIYEKEGFSLDQYYACLNTVTIWRKPLPEALLDNELITEIVKTIPTLE
;
A
#
# COMPACT_ATOMS: atom_id res chain seq x y z
N ALA A 1 -3.23 10.58 -22.68
CA ALA A 1 -4.14 11.20 -23.66
C ALA A 1 -5.22 11.91 -22.85
N GLU A 2 -5.18 13.23 -22.78
CA GLU A 2 -6.31 14.03 -22.32
C GLU A 2 -7.45 13.76 -23.29
N ALA A 3 -8.52 13.16 -22.79
CA ALA A 3 -9.76 13.12 -23.55
C ALA A 3 -10.24 14.57 -23.66
N GLU A 4 -10.30 15.12 -24.88
CA GLU A 4 -10.89 16.43 -25.16
C GLU A 4 -12.27 16.46 -24.51
N GLY A 5 -12.47 17.38 -23.54
CA GLY A 5 -13.75 17.59 -22.85
C GLY A 5 -13.81 17.22 -21.36
N THR A 6 -12.80 16.58 -20.78
CA THR A 6 -12.79 16.30 -19.35
C THR A 6 -12.47 17.57 -18.55
N ASN A 7 -13.45 18.07 -17.80
CA ASN A 7 -13.28 19.23 -16.94
C ASN A 7 -13.35 18.83 -15.45
N LEU A 8 -13.00 19.76 -14.55
CA LEU A 8 -12.98 19.54 -13.11
C LEU A 8 -14.34 19.06 -12.56
N LEU A 9 -15.44 19.55 -13.09
CA LEU A 9 -16.79 19.16 -12.65
C LEU A 9 -17.09 17.70 -12.99
N THR A 10 -16.72 17.26 -14.19
CA THR A 10 -16.84 15.85 -14.61
C THR A 10 -16.01 14.94 -13.71
N LEU A 11 -14.74 15.32 -13.43
CA LEU A 11 -13.87 14.52 -12.55
C LEU A 11 -14.41 14.44 -11.12
N LYS A 12 -14.94 15.54 -10.57
CA LYS A 12 -15.60 15.53 -9.26
C LYS A 12 -16.80 14.58 -9.23
N SER A 13 -17.62 14.59 -10.29
CA SER A 13 -18.76 13.67 -10.41
C SER A 13 -18.32 12.22 -10.46
N MET A 14 -17.28 11.90 -11.23
CA MET A 14 -16.73 10.54 -11.32
C MET A 14 -16.17 10.07 -9.97
N CYS A 15 -15.45 10.93 -9.24
CA CYS A 15 -14.96 10.58 -7.89
C CYS A 15 -16.12 10.31 -6.93
N ARG A 16 -17.17 11.13 -6.96
CA ARG A 16 -18.36 10.89 -6.12
C ARG A 16 -19.04 9.58 -6.46
N GLN A 17 -19.22 9.27 -7.74
CA GLN A 17 -19.80 7.99 -8.18
C GLN A 17 -18.97 6.81 -7.69
N ALA A 18 -17.64 6.87 -7.77
CA ALA A 18 -16.77 5.81 -7.26
C ALA A 18 -16.91 5.64 -5.72
N ILE A 19 -16.99 6.76 -4.98
CA ILE A 19 -17.24 6.72 -3.53
C ILE A 19 -18.59 6.07 -3.23
N ASP A 20 -19.66 6.53 -3.91
CA ASP A 20 -21.01 6.00 -3.71
C ASP A 20 -21.06 4.51 -4.05
N GLN A 21 -20.39 4.08 -5.12
CA GLN A 21 -20.27 2.67 -5.48
C GLN A 21 -19.58 1.85 -4.38
N CYS A 22 -18.48 2.35 -3.81
CA CYS A 22 -17.80 1.69 -2.69
C CYS A 22 -18.71 1.61 -1.45
N VAL A 23 -19.35 2.71 -1.07
CA VAL A 23 -20.25 2.74 0.11
C VAL A 23 -21.40 1.77 -0.06
N MET A 24 -22.05 1.75 -1.24
CA MET A 24 -23.17 0.85 -1.53
C MET A 24 -22.72 -0.62 -1.63
N GLY A 25 -21.63 -0.90 -2.34
CA GLY A 25 -21.10 -2.26 -2.52
C GLY A 25 -20.66 -2.88 -1.18
N CYS A 26 -20.09 -2.08 -0.29
CA CYS A 26 -19.69 -2.50 1.05
C CYS A 26 -20.84 -2.44 2.07
N LYS A 27 -21.98 -1.84 1.74
CA LYS A 27 -23.06 -1.51 2.71
C LYS A 27 -22.52 -0.77 3.94
N ALA A 28 -21.58 0.14 3.70
CA ALA A 28 -20.86 0.85 4.75
C ALA A 28 -21.75 1.96 5.36
N SER A 29 -21.68 2.11 6.69
CA SER A 29 -22.32 3.20 7.42
C SER A 29 -21.50 4.49 7.37
N GLU A 30 -20.18 4.36 7.23
CA GLU A 30 -19.22 5.45 7.18
C GLU A 30 -18.12 5.15 6.17
N PHE A 31 -17.42 6.20 5.73
CA PHE A 31 -16.25 6.07 4.87
C PHE A 31 -15.22 7.16 5.16
N TYR A 32 -13.98 6.86 4.83
CA TYR A 32 -12.85 7.79 4.88
C TYR A 32 -12.13 7.81 3.55
N LEU A 33 -11.72 9.01 3.12
CA LEU A 33 -10.88 9.20 1.96
C LEU A 33 -9.42 9.27 2.39
N VAL A 34 -8.66 8.28 2.01
CA VAL A 34 -7.25 8.17 2.35
C VAL A 34 -6.42 8.56 1.15
N VAL A 35 -5.51 9.52 1.34
CA VAL A 35 -4.75 10.13 0.24
C VAL A 35 -3.27 10.16 0.54
N SER A 36 -2.46 9.89 -0.47
CA SER A 36 -1.00 9.92 -0.37
C SER A 36 -0.48 11.31 -0.05
N GLY A 37 0.56 11.37 0.79
CA GLY A 37 1.30 12.55 1.10
C GLY A 37 2.11 13.11 -0.08
N ARG A 38 2.71 14.27 0.14
CA ARG A 38 3.53 14.94 -0.88
C ARG A 38 5.00 14.53 -0.81
N ASN A 39 5.49 14.29 0.41
CA ASN A 39 6.90 14.05 0.73
C ASN A 39 7.15 12.58 1.15
N ASN A 40 6.75 11.64 0.28
CA ASN A 40 6.87 10.21 0.55
C ASN A 40 8.30 9.83 1.02
N PHE A 41 8.39 9.25 2.23
CA PHE A 41 9.65 8.86 2.88
C PHE A 41 10.48 7.89 2.02
N ARG A 42 9.81 7.03 1.21
CA ARG A 42 10.49 6.09 0.32
C ARG A 42 11.42 6.79 -0.68
N LYS A 43 11.03 7.99 -1.14
CA LYS A 43 11.89 8.81 -2.02
C LYS A 43 13.12 9.37 -1.32
N THR A 44 13.03 9.61 0.00
CA THR A 44 14.17 10.03 0.81
C THR A 44 15.16 8.88 0.96
N LEU A 45 14.67 7.66 1.18
CA LEU A 45 15.51 6.47 1.31
C LEU A 45 16.04 5.97 -0.03
N TYR A 46 15.20 6.03 -1.07
CA TYR A 46 15.50 5.52 -2.42
C TYR A 46 15.07 6.52 -3.48
N PRO A 47 15.97 7.42 -3.92
CA PRO A 47 15.65 8.50 -4.85
C PRO A 47 15.04 8.04 -6.19
N ASN A 48 15.31 6.81 -6.61
CA ASN A 48 14.74 6.22 -7.82
C ASN A 48 13.33 5.63 -7.63
N TYR A 49 12.81 5.60 -6.40
CA TYR A 49 11.46 5.10 -6.11
C TYR A 49 10.41 5.86 -6.93
N LYS A 50 9.63 5.14 -7.75
CA LYS A 50 8.65 5.71 -8.69
C LYS A 50 9.27 6.71 -9.67
N GLY A 51 10.57 6.58 -9.97
CA GLY A 51 11.32 7.50 -10.81
C GLY A 51 10.92 7.48 -12.30
N ASN A 52 10.25 6.41 -12.74
CA ASN A 52 9.69 6.26 -14.08
C ASN A 52 8.30 6.91 -14.26
N ARG A 53 7.68 7.42 -13.17
CA ARG A 53 6.36 8.06 -13.24
C ARG A 53 6.48 9.47 -13.81
N GLY A 54 5.65 9.78 -14.80
CA GLY A 54 5.54 11.12 -15.38
C GLY A 54 4.91 12.14 -14.41
N ALA A 55 4.85 13.39 -14.85
CA ALA A 55 4.16 14.45 -14.11
C ALA A 55 2.68 14.10 -13.93
N LYS A 56 2.12 14.51 -12.77
CA LYS A 56 0.67 14.37 -12.54
C LYS A 56 -0.13 15.19 -13.55
N PRO A 57 -1.30 14.71 -13.99
CA PRO A 57 -2.17 15.47 -14.89
C PRO A 57 -2.50 16.87 -14.34
N PRO A 58 -2.69 17.89 -15.18
CA PRO A 58 -2.93 19.27 -14.74
C PRO A 58 -4.10 19.44 -13.78
N LEU A 59 -5.17 18.65 -13.96
CA LEU A 59 -6.37 18.69 -13.10
C LEU A 59 -6.24 17.89 -11.81
N TYR A 60 -5.11 17.17 -11.58
CA TYR A 60 -4.95 16.36 -10.37
C TYR A 60 -4.99 17.21 -9.09
N THR A 61 -4.20 18.27 -9.02
CA THR A 61 -4.14 19.15 -7.83
C THR A 61 -5.46 19.86 -7.59
N PRO A 62 -6.07 20.54 -8.58
CA PRO A 62 -7.41 21.17 -8.42
C PRO A 62 -8.49 20.18 -7.99
N LEU A 63 -8.46 18.93 -8.52
CA LEU A 63 -9.41 17.90 -8.11
C LEU A 63 -9.17 17.48 -6.65
N SER A 64 -7.93 17.22 -6.27
CA SER A 64 -7.58 16.82 -4.90
C SER A 64 -7.99 17.89 -3.88
N GLU A 65 -7.77 19.16 -4.17
CA GLU A 65 -8.18 20.28 -3.30
C GLU A 65 -9.69 20.36 -3.18
N ALA A 66 -10.41 20.25 -4.29
CA ALA A 66 -11.86 20.28 -4.29
C ALA A 66 -12.49 19.08 -3.55
N MET A 67 -11.89 17.89 -3.67
CA MET A 67 -12.35 16.71 -2.92
C MET A 67 -12.04 16.84 -1.43
N LYS A 68 -10.88 17.38 -1.06
CA LYS A 68 -10.52 17.67 0.32
C LYS A 68 -11.48 18.66 0.98
N GLU A 69 -11.86 19.74 0.27
CA GLU A 69 -12.84 20.69 0.77
C GLU A 69 -14.21 20.03 0.98
N MET A 70 -14.65 19.20 0.01
CA MET A 70 -15.96 18.53 0.05
C MET A 70 -16.07 17.47 1.17
N TYR A 71 -14.97 16.80 1.52
CA TYR A 71 -14.93 15.71 2.46
C TYR A 71 -13.93 15.96 3.63
N ALA A 72 -13.80 17.20 4.07
CA ALA A 72 -12.77 17.62 5.04
C ALA A 72 -12.73 16.76 6.31
N GLU A 73 -13.91 16.41 6.87
CA GLU A 73 -14.04 15.60 8.09
C GLU A 73 -13.74 14.11 7.88
N ARG A 74 -13.66 13.68 6.60
CA ARG A 74 -13.43 12.28 6.18
C ARG A 74 -12.10 12.11 5.45
N TRP A 75 -11.28 13.19 5.40
CA TRP A 75 -10.03 13.23 4.66
C TRP A 75 -8.85 12.84 5.55
N TYR A 76 -8.20 11.73 5.22
CA TYR A 76 -6.99 11.28 5.89
C TYR A 76 -5.78 11.38 4.97
N GLN A 77 -4.77 12.08 5.43
CA GLN A 77 -3.52 12.27 4.71
C GLN A 77 -2.39 12.49 5.71
N HIS A 78 -1.28 11.82 5.49
CA HIS A 78 -0.03 12.06 6.20
C HIS A 78 1.04 12.47 5.19
N ASP A 79 1.83 13.51 5.49
CA ASP A 79 2.73 14.13 4.51
C ASP A 79 3.76 13.15 3.93
N GLN A 80 4.28 12.23 4.75
CA GLN A 80 5.35 11.31 4.38
C GLN A 80 4.87 9.90 4.00
N LEU A 81 3.59 9.57 4.17
CA LEU A 81 3.03 8.25 3.86
C LEU A 81 2.24 8.23 2.57
N GLU A 82 2.19 7.07 1.93
CA GLU A 82 1.25 6.81 0.85
C GLU A 82 -0.13 6.43 1.40
N ALA A 83 -1.14 6.53 0.55
CA ALA A 83 -2.50 6.12 0.89
C ALA A 83 -2.54 4.66 1.36
N ASP A 84 -1.75 3.80 0.72
CA ASP A 84 -1.70 2.37 1.00
C ASP A 84 -1.21 2.09 2.42
N ASP A 85 -0.18 2.83 2.89
CA ASP A 85 0.31 2.74 4.28
C ASP A 85 -0.77 3.15 5.29
N LEU A 86 -1.44 4.26 5.02
CA LEU A 86 -2.51 4.73 5.89
C LEU A 86 -3.70 3.77 5.90
N LEU A 87 -4.10 3.24 4.74
CA LEU A 87 -5.16 2.22 4.64
C LEU A 87 -4.79 0.98 5.46
N GLY A 88 -3.57 0.48 5.31
CA GLY A 88 -3.09 -0.67 6.06
C GLY A 88 -3.06 -0.42 7.57
N ILE A 89 -2.58 0.75 8.01
CA ILE A 89 -2.57 1.14 9.43
C ILE A 89 -3.99 1.25 9.98
N ILE A 90 -4.87 1.99 9.29
CA ILE A 90 -6.25 2.23 9.73
C ILE A 90 -7.05 0.93 9.85
N SER A 91 -6.91 0.04 8.85
CA SER A 91 -7.66 -1.21 8.83
C SER A 91 -7.17 -2.25 9.85
N THR A 92 -5.92 -2.14 10.31
CA THR A 92 -5.32 -3.14 11.24
C THR A 92 -5.11 -2.64 12.66
N ASN A 93 -5.39 -1.36 12.97
CA ASN A 93 -5.17 -0.78 14.30
C ASN A 93 -6.24 -1.15 15.35
N GLY A 94 -7.32 -1.82 14.94
CA GLY A 94 -8.41 -2.25 15.81
C GLY A 94 -9.37 -1.14 16.31
N LYS A 95 -9.21 0.10 15.81
CA LYS A 95 -10.06 1.24 16.21
C LYS A 95 -11.31 1.40 15.34
N VAL A 96 -11.24 0.99 14.09
CA VAL A 96 -12.37 1.00 13.15
C VAL A 96 -13.08 -0.34 13.23
N GLU A 97 -14.39 -0.32 13.47
CA GLU A 97 -15.18 -1.54 13.50
C GLU A 97 -15.40 -2.06 12.06
N LYS A 98 -14.96 -3.30 11.80
CA LYS A 98 -15.10 -3.98 10.50
C LYS A 98 -14.67 -3.13 9.30
N PRO A 99 -13.41 -2.66 9.27
CA PRO A 99 -12.92 -1.86 8.17
C PRO A 99 -12.91 -2.66 6.87
N ILE A 100 -13.25 -2.00 5.76
CA ILE A 100 -13.17 -2.56 4.42
C ILE A 100 -12.26 -1.64 3.59
N ILE A 101 -11.15 -2.16 3.11
CA ILE A 101 -10.25 -1.43 2.20
C ILE A 101 -10.87 -1.44 0.80
N CYS A 102 -11.27 -0.27 0.31
CA CYS A 102 -11.69 -0.09 -1.08
C CYS A 102 -10.49 0.37 -1.92
N SER A 103 -9.97 -0.51 -2.76
CA SER A 103 -8.84 -0.22 -3.65
C SER A 103 -8.85 -1.11 -4.88
N ILE A 104 -8.42 -0.57 -6.02
CA ILE A 104 -8.16 -1.34 -7.24
C ILE A 104 -6.73 -1.89 -7.29
N ASP A 105 -5.87 -1.47 -6.36
CA ASP A 105 -4.50 -1.91 -6.27
C ASP A 105 -4.41 -3.30 -5.64
N LYS A 106 -3.85 -4.26 -6.39
CA LYS A 106 -3.64 -5.64 -5.93
C LYS A 106 -2.64 -5.73 -4.77
N ASP A 107 -1.74 -4.76 -4.63
CA ASP A 107 -0.70 -4.79 -3.61
C ASP A 107 -1.28 -4.62 -2.20
N MET A 108 -2.48 -4.03 -2.11
CA MET A 108 -3.27 -4.01 -0.88
C MET A 108 -3.62 -5.40 -0.32
N LEU A 109 -3.58 -6.46 -1.14
CA LEU A 109 -3.77 -7.84 -0.67
C LEU A 109 -2.62 -8.35 0.22
N SER A 110 -1.58 -7.56 0.45
CA SER A 110 -0.58 -7.77 1.51
C SER A 110 -1.03 -7.25 2.90
N VAL A 111 -2.21 -6.68 2.99
CA VAL A 111 -2.86 -6.25 4.25
C VAL A 111 -4.01 -7.21 4.56
N PRO A 112 -4.07 -7.83 5.75
CA PRO A 112 -5.18 -8.71 6.12
C PRO A 112 -6.46 -7.91 6.40
N GLY A 113 -7.62 -8.54 6.15
CA GLY A 113 -8.92 -7.94 6.39
C GLY A 113 -9.84 -7.97 5.19
N TRP A 114 -10.89 -7.12 5.22
CA TRP A 114 -11.85 -7.05 4.14
C TRP A 114 -11.40 -6.07 3.06
N HIS A 115 -11.51 -6.50 1.79
CA HIS A 115 -11.16 -5.75 0.61
C HIS A 115 -12.31 -5.68 -0.37
N TYR A 116 -12.45 -4.58 -1.07
CA TYR A 116 -13.39 -4.39 -2.16
C TYR A 116 -12.73 -3.67 -3.33
N ASN A 117 -12.60 -4.36 -4.45
CA ASN A 117 -12.17 -3.77 -5.70
C ASN A 117 -13.42 -3.46 -6.53
N TRP A 118 -13.85 -2.20 -6.51
CA TRP A 118 -15.10 -1.78 -7.20
C TRP A 118 -15.10 -1.97 -8.72
N ASP A 119 -13.95 -2.26 -9.32
CA ASP A 119 -13.80 -2.50 -10.75
C ASP A 119 -13.95 -3.97 -11.13
N LYS A 120 -13.84 -4.89 -10.14
CA LYS A 120 -13.79 -6.34 -10.38
C LYS A 120 -14.69 -7.17 -9.50
N ASP A 121 -14.98 -6.70 -8.28
CA ASP A 121 -15.67 -7.49 -7.28
C ASP A 121 -17.16 -7.11 -7.20
N ASP A 122 -18.03 -8.12 -7.07
CA ASP A 122 -19.45 -7.89 -6.81
C ASP A 122 -19.73 -7.57 -5.32
N TRP A 123 -18.85 -8.04 -4.41
CA TRP A 123 -18.92 -7.85 -2.95
C TRP A 123 -17.54 -7.92 -2.31
N PRO A 124 -17.39 -7.39 -1.08
CA PRO A 124 -16.11 -7.47 -0.36
C PRO A 124 -15.66 -8.91 -0.13
N THR A 125 -14.36 -9.15 -0.31
CA THR A 125 -13.68 -10.43 -0.05
C THR A 125 -12.76 -10.30 1.15
N HIS A 126 -12.53 -11.39 1.88
CA HIS A 126 -11.67 -11.40 3.04
C HIS A 126 -10.31 -12.01 2.71
N VAL A 127 -9.26 -11.29 3.04
CA VAL A 127 -7.87 -11.75 2.96
C VAL A 127 -7.43 -12.16 4.37
N SER A 128 -7.09 -13.41 4.56
CA SER A 128 -6.58 -13.90 5.84
C SER A 128 -5.18 -13.36 6.13
N GLN A 129 -4.75 -13.45 7.40
CA GLN A 129 -3.38 -13.08 7.79
C GLN A 129 -2.34 -13.89 6.99
N GLU A 130 -2.57 -15.20 6.82
CA GLU A 130 -1.65 -16.08 6.10
C GLU A 130 -1.56 -15.71 4.61
N GLU A 131 -2.68 -15.37 3.96
CA GLU A 131 -2.70 -14.90 2.57
C GLU A 131 -1.98 -13.56 2.40
N ALA A 132 -2.24 -12.61 3.31
CA ALA A 132 -1.58 -11.31 3.30
C ALA A 132 -0.07 -11.45 3.50
N ASP A 133 0.36 -12.27 4.44
CA ASP A 133 1.78 -12.56 4.72
C ASP A 133 2.45 -13.24 3.52
N TYR A 134 1.76 -14.16 2.87
CA TYR A 134 2.25 -14.82 1.65
C TYR A 134 2.43 -13.82 0.50
N ASN A 135 1.43 -12.95 0.27
CA ASN A 135 1.50 -11.92 -0.77
C ASN A 135 2.65 -10.95 -0.50
N TRP A 136 2.81 -10.52 0.76
CA TRP A 136 3.92 -9.66 1.16
C TRP A 136 5.28 -10.33 0.95
N LEU A 137 5.43 -11.60 1.35
CA LEU A 137 6.67 -12.36 1.14
C LEU A 137 7.01 -12.48 -0.35
N VAL A 138 6.01 -12.74 -1.20
CA VAL A 138 6.21 -12.76 -2.65
C VAL A 138 6.73 -11.43 -3.16
N GLN A 139 6.14 -10.31 -2.72
CA GLN A 139 6.59 -8.96 -3.10
C GLN A 139 8.02 -8.67 -2.63
N LEU A 140 8.38 -9.06 -1.40
CA LEU A 140 9.74 -8.90 -0.88
C LEU A 140 10.79 -9.61 -1.73
N LEU A 141 10.45 -10.75 -2.34
CA LEU A 141 11.38 -11.48 -3.21
C LEU A 141 11.41 -10.92 -4.63
N MET A 142 10.27 -10.48 -5.15
CA MET A 142 10.16 -10.00 -6.53
C MET A 142 10.58 -8.54 -6.69
N GLY A 143 10.38 -7.71 -5.68
CA GLY A 143 10.31 -6.26 -5.83
C GLY A 143 9.09 -5.82 -6.62
N ASP A 144 9.12 -4.57 -7.09
CA ASP A 144 8.13 -4.00 -8.00
C ASP A 144 8.79 -3.14 -9.08
N SER A 145 8.84 -3.66 -10.29
CA SER A 145 9.43 -2.95 -11.43
C SER A 145 8.64 -1.70 -11.83
N THR A 146 7.33 -1.66 -11.54
CA THR A 146 6.46 -0.50 -11.82
C THR A 146 6.86 0.68 -10.95
N ASP A 147 7.28 0.41 -9.72
CA ASP A 147 7.73 1.42 -8.76
C ASP A 147 9.25 1.57 -8.66
N CYS A 148 9.98 0.97 -9.61
CA CYS A 148 11.46 0.94 -9.64
C CYS A 148 12.07 0.30 -8.37
N ILE A 149 11.39 -0.69 -7.79
CA ILE A 149 11.90 -1.45 -6.64
C ILE A 149 12.54 -2.74 -7.15
N GLU A 150 13.83 -2.87 -6.92
CA GLU A 150 14.58 -4.04 -7.33
C GLU A 150 14.53 -5.11 -6.23
N GLY A 151 13.80 -6.21 -6.49
CA GLY A 151 13.85 -7.42 -5.67
C GLY A 151 15.05 -8.30 -6.04
N MET A 152 14.96 -9.60 -5.79
CA MET A 152 15.97 -10.57 -6.20
C MET A 152 16.03 -10.63 -7.72
N LYS A 153 17.15 -10.26 -8.32
CA LYS A 153 17.32 -10.17 -9.78
C LYS A 153 16.93 -11.47 -10.49
N GLY A 154 16.02 -11.38 -11.44
CA GLY A 154 15.54 -12.52 -12.23
C GLY A 154 14.56 -13.44 -11.50
N ILE A 155 14.07 -13.05 -10.34
CA ILE A 155 13.02 -13.73 -9.58
C ILE A 155 11.68 -13.04 -9.84
N GLY A 156 10.85 -13.65 -10.70
CA GLY A 156 9.43 -13.30 -10.83
C GLY A 156 8.55 -14.21 -9.97
N LYS A 157 7.25 -14.00 -10.00
CA LYS A 157 6.25 -14.66 -9.12
C LYS A 157 6.46 -16.17 -9.00
N VAL A 158 6.52 -16.90 -10.11
CA VAL A 158 6.65 -18.37 -10.12
C VAL A 158 7.94 -18.85 -9.43
N LYS A 159 9.04 -18.09 -9.60
CA LYS A 159 10.31 -18.43 -8.93
C LYS A 159 10.24 -18.08 -7.43
N ALA A 160 9.66 -16.94 -7.08
CA ALA A 160 9.46 -16.55 -5.69
C ALA A 160 8.65 -17.61 -4.93
N GLU A 161 7.53 -18.06 -5.49
CA GLU A 161 6.71 -19.13 -4.92
C GLU A 161 7.48 -20.45 -4.71
N LYS A 162 8.34 -20.81 -5.67
CA LYS A 162 9.22 -21.99 -5.53
C LYS A 162 10.24 -21.83 -4.41
N LEU A 163 10.84 -20.64 -4.27
CA LEU A 163 11.80 -20.34 -3.19
C LEU A 163 11.11 -20.34 -1.83
N ILE A 164 9.93 -19.74 -1.71
CA ILE A 164 9.12 -19.77 -0.49
C ILE A 164 8.84 -21.22 -0.08
N LYS A 165 8.39 -22.06 -1.02
CA LYS A 165 8.14 -23.47 -0.73
C LYS A 165 9.41 -24.24 -0.35
N LYS A 166 10.55 -23.95 -1.01
CA LYS A 166 11.85 -24.60 -0.76
C LYS A 166 12.41 -24.28 0.63
N TYR A 167 12.24 -23.03 1.07
CA TYR A 167 12.87 -22.51 2.30
C TYR A 167 11.87 -22.23 3.42
N ARG A 168 10.63 -22.72 3.31
CA ARG A 168 9.58 -22.48 4.32
C ARG A 168 10.07 -22.85 5.72
N ASN A 169 10.03 -21.87 6.62
CA ASN A 169 10.23 -22.05 8.05
C ASN A 169 9.09 -21.33 8.80
N PRO A 170 8.16 -22.07 9.42
CA PRO A 170 7.00 -21.49 10.09
C PRO A 170 7.33 -20.73 11.38
N GLU A 171 8.56 -20.84 11.88
CA GLU A 171 9.02 -20.12 13.07
C GLU A 171 9.51 -18.69 12.75
N LEU A 172 9.78 -18.42 11.47
CA LEU A 172 10.25 -17.11 11.03
C LEU A 172 9.07 -16.18 10.67
N SER A 173 9.17 -14.93 11.10
CA SER A 173 8.31 -13.84 10.58
C SER A 173 8.54 -13.62 9.08
N VAL A 174 7.63 -12.91 8.41
CA VAL A 174 7.76 -12.65 6.97
C VAL A 174 9.07 -11.94 6.60
N PRO A 175 9.51 -10.88 7.31
CA PRO A 175 10.82 -10.26 7.04
C PRO A 175 12.00 -11.21 7.24
N GLU A 176 12.00 -11.99 8.33
CA GLU A 176 13.06 -12.96 8.60
C GLU A 176 13.10 -14.07 7.55
N GLN A 177 11.94 -14.54 7.12
CA GLN A 177 11.83 -15.54 6.06
C GLN A 177 12.37 -14.99 4.72
N ALA A 178 12.04 -13.75 4.37
CA ALA A 178 12.58 -13.11 3.19
C ALA A 178 14.10 -12.94 3.27
N LYS A 179 14.60 -12.41 4.40
CA LYS A 179 16.03 -12.26 4.67
C LYS A 179 16.78 -13.58 4.52
N TYR A 180 16.26 -14.65 5.13
CA TYR A 180 16.83 -15.99 5.04
C TYR A 180 16.92 -16.48 3.59
N ILE A 181 15.90 -16.23 2.77
CA ILE A 181 15.90 -16.63 1.34
C ILE A 181 16.95 -15.82 0.57
N TYR A 182 17.07 -14.50 0.81
CA TYR A 182 18.11 -13.67 0.19
C TYR A 182 19.50 -14.22 0.48
N GLU A 183 19.80 -14.55 1.75
CA GLU A 183 21.09 -15.12 2.17
C GLU A 183 21.36 -16.48 1.52
N LYS A 184 20.37 -17.39 1.48
CA LYS A 184 20.52 -18.74 0.90
C LYS A 184 20.72 -18.73 -0.59
N GLU A 185 20.14 -17.77 -1.29
CA GLU A 185 20.29 -17.62 -2.75
C GLU A 185 21.46 -16.66 -3.11
N GLY A 186 22.22 -16.15 -2.12
CA GLY A 186 23.43 -15.35 -2.32
C GLY A 186 23.18 -13.91 -2.75
N PHE A 187 22.01 -13.35 -2.43
CA PHE A 187 21.68 -11.95 -2.69
C PHE A 187 22.14 -11.04 -1.54
N SER A 188 22.38 -9.75 -1.85
CA SER A 188 22.82 -8.76 -0.87
C SER A 188 21.72 -8.44 0.15
N LEU A 189 22.12 -8.29 1.42
CA LEU A 189 21.23 -7.80 2.47
C LEU A 189 20.85 -6.31 2.27
N ASP A 190 21.70 -5.49 1.65
CA ASP A 190 21.34 -4.12 1.32
C ASP A 190 20.17 -4.08 0.33
N GLN A 191 20.17 -4.99 -0.64
CA GLN A 191 19.06 -5.17 -1.56
C GLN A 191 17.77 -5.64 -0.85
N TYR A 192 17.90 -6.56 0.11
CA TYR A 192 16.79 -6.99 0.94
C TYR A 192 16.19 -5.81 1.73
N TYR A 193 17.02 -5.03 2.45
CA TYR A 193 16.54 -3.87 3.21
C TYR A 193 15.94 -2.79 2.33
N ALA A 194 16.52 -2.55 1.16
CA ALA A 194 15.97 -1.65 0.16
C ALA A 194 14.56 -2.07 -0.24
N CYS A 195 14.38 -3.34 -0.55
CA CYS A 195 13.09 -3.90 -0.91
C CYS A 195 12.11 -3.85 0.26
N LEU A 196 12.52 -4.28 1.47
CA LEU A 196 11.69 -4.25 2.68
C LEU A 196 11.12 -2.87 2.94
N ASN A 197 11.96 -1.83 2.93
CA ASN A 197 11.56 -0.47 3.26
C ASN A 197 10.67 0.18 2.18
N THR A 198 10.66 -0.35 0.96
CA THR A 198 9.91 0.24 -0.15
C THR A 198 8.64 -0.50 -0.51
N VAL A 199 8.65 -1.84 -0.55
CA VAL A 199 7.45 -2.60 -0.95
C VAL A 199 6.46 -2.79 0.20
N THR A 200 6.93 -2.72 1.46
CA THR A 200 6.04 -3.01 2.60
C THR A 200 4.98 -1.95 2.78
N ILE A 201 3.72 -2.34 2.66
CA ILE A 201 2.58 -1.54 3.11
C ILE A 201 2.48 -1.66 4.63
N TRP A 202 2.43 -0.51 5.31
CA TRP A 202 2.42 -0.48 6.76
C TRP A 202 1.11 -0.98 7.34
N ARG A 203 1.19 -1.80 8.40
CA ARG A 203 0.05 -2.36 9.14
C ARG A 203 0.39 -2.46 10.62
N LYS A 204 -0.59 -2.53 11.51
CA LYS A 204 -0.37 -2.63 12.95
C LYS A 204 -0.50 -4.09 13.43
N PRO A 205 0.43 -4.58 14.27
CA PRO A 205 1.69 -3.91 14.63
C PRO A 205 2.62 -3.77 13.42
N LEU A 206 3.46 -2.72 13.44
CA LEU A 206 4.51 -2.57 12.45
C LEU A 206 5.57 -3.66 12.66
N PRO A 207 6.09 -4.27 11.59
CA PRO A 207 7.19 -5.22 11.68
C PRO A 207 8.42 -4.59 12.32
N GLU A 208 9.04 -5.27 13.29
CA GLU A 208 10.25 -4.79 13.99
C GLU A 208 11.38 -4.46 13.01
N ALA A 209 11.55 -5.28 11.96
CA ALA A 209 12.56 -5.05 10.94
C ALA A 209 12.45 -3.70 10.19
N LEU A 210 11.28 -3.04 10.20
CA LEU A 210 11.13 -1.68 9.69
C LEU A 210 11.59 -0.63 10.70
N LEU A 211 11.47 -0.92 12.00
CA LEU A 211 11.80 0.00 13.08
C LEU A 211 13.32 0.15 13.29
N ASP A 212 14.13 -0.69 12.65
CA ASP A 212 15.59 -0.52 12.57
C ASP A 212 16.00 0.73 11.77
N ASN A 213 15.08 1.32 11.01
CA ASN A 213 15.30 2.55 10.25
C ASN A 213 14.86 3.77 11.06
N GLU A 214 15.79 4.67 11.39
CA GLU A 214 15.53 5.87 12.19
C GLU A 214 14.46 6.78 11.59
N LEU A 215 14.46 6.99 10.26
CA LEU A 215 13.45 7.82 9.59
C LEU A 215 12.05 7.21 9.74
N ILE A 216 11.92 5.90 9.58
CA ILE A 216 10.64 5.19 9.74
C ILE A 216 10.16 5.34 11.20
N THR A 217 11.06 5.16 12.16
CA THR A 217 10.76 5.30 13.60
C THR A 217 10.25 6.71 13.94
N GLU A 218 10.83 7.76 13.38
CA GLU A 218 10.35 9.12 13.56
C GLU A 218 8.97 9.36 12.93
N ILE A 219 8.74 8.86 11.73
CA ILE A 219 7.44 8.98 11.05
C ILE A 219 6.33 8.31 11.87
N VAL A 220 6.61 7.11 12.42
CA VAL A 220 5.63 6.35 13.24
C VAL A 220 5.09 7.16 14.41
N LYS A 221 5.92 8.02 15.03
CA LYS A 221 5.52 8.90 16.15
C LYS A 221 4.54 9.99 15.74
N THR A 222 4.47 10.31 14.45
CA THR A 222 3.66 11.42 13.90
C THR A 222 2.35 10.95 13.26
N ILE A 223 2.11 9.62 13.19
CA ILE A 223 0.89 9.08 12.61
C ILE A 223 -0.31 9.44 13.49
N PRO A 224 -1.33 10.10 12.93
CA PRO A 224 -2.53 10.43 13.68
C PRO A 224 -3.22 9.15 14.19
N THR A 225 -3.57 9.13 15.46
CA THR A 225 -4.49 8.13 15.99
C THR A 225 -5.90 8.52 15.57
N LEU A 226 -6.64 7.59 14.95
CA LEU A 226 -8.08 7.72 14.85
C LEU A 226 -8.65 7.63 16.27
N GLU A 227 -9.20 8.73 16.76
CA GLU A 227 -9.96 8.76 18.01
C GLU A 227 -11.41 8.36 17.77
#